data_8ea2eb873343af6315e42ecdc162fd24
#
_entry.id   8ea2eb873343af6315e42ecdc162fd24
#
_cell.length_a   1.000
_cell.length_b   1.000
_cell.length_c   1.000
_cell.angle_alpha   90.00
_cell.angle_beta   90.00
_cell.angle_gamma   90.00
#
_symmetry.space_group_name_H-M   'P 1'
#
loop_
_entity.id
_entity.type
_entity.pdbx_description
1 polymer ?
#
loop_
_entity_poly.entity_id
_entity_poly.type
_entity_poly.pdbx_seq_one_letter_code
_entity_poly.pdbx_strand_id
1 'polypeptide(L)'
;MPRLEIITRAPQGQSRPFSLLFVHGSFSHAGIWDVNFLPYFATLGYTAHAVSLRGHGQSEGRSLLPWHSLGDYVADLADTVDQLGQPLVLIGHSMGGMVVQRYLRTGGTARAAVLMASVPPYGMWDSTVGMLFRDPLLVHQLGLLMTFGPGIVNIATIRRAMLSDRVPASELARYEPLFQSESQRVVIDMLTFDPFLWRPEPSLPVRVLGASDDAFLIPAQIEATARAFGTTATIFPDMAHGMMIEPDWRLVADTIADWLETL
;
A
#
# COMPACT_ATOMS: atom_id res chain seq x y z
N MET A 1 23.01 0.08 -4.46
CA MET A 1 21.53 0.11 -4.41
C MET A 1 21.01 -1.03 -5.30
N PRO A 2 19.98 -1.77 -4.90
CA PRO A 2 19.39 -2.78 -5.78
C PRO A 2 18.70 -2.11 -6.96
N ARG A 3 18.69 -2.78 -8.12
CA ARG A 3 17.86 -2.37 -9.24
C ARG A 3 16.40 -2.66 -8.94
N LEU A 4 15.56 -1.63 -8.98
CA LEU A 4 14.14 -1.76 -8.71
C LEU A 4 13.32 -1.79 -10.02
N GLU A 5 12.27 -2.58 -10.02
CA GLU A 5 11.24 -2.56 -11.06
C GLU A 5 10.35 -1.34 -10.86
N ILE A 6 10.19 -0.54 -11.92
CA ILE A 6 9.22 0.55 -11.96
C ILE A 6 8.32 0.35 -13.18
N ILE A 7 7.05 0.05 -12.95
CA ILE A 7 6.04 0.00 -14.00
C ILE A 7 5.55 1.42 -14.25
N THR A 8 5.56 1.87 -15.50
CA THR A 8 5.14 3.22 -15.86
C THR A 8 4.05 3.18 -16.94
N ARG A 9 3.00 3.96 -16.75
CA ARG A 9 2.01 4.28 -17.78
C ARG A 9 2.11 5.76 -18.12
N ALA A 10 2.41 6.02 -19.40
CA ALA A 10 2.48 7.38 -19.91
C ALA A 10 1.08 8.01 -19.97
N PRO A 11 0.99 9.34 -19.82
CA PRO A 11 -0.30 10.05 -19.88
C PRO A 11 -0.91 9.92 -21.28
N GLN A 12 -2.23 9.79 -21.31
CA GLN A 12 -3.01 9.83 -22.54
C GLN A 12 -3.55 11.27 -22.71
N GLY A 13 -3.19 11.93 -23.81
CA GLY A 13 -3.56 13.32 -24.06
C GLY A 13 -2.66 14.34 -23.37
N GLN A 14 -3.26 15.42 -22.85
CA GLN A 14 -2.52 16.51 -22.18
C GLN A 14 -1.94 16.03 -20.85
N SER A 15 -0.62 16.19 -20.68
CA SER A 15 0.07 15.81 -19.45
C SER A 15 -0.25 16.76 -18.29
N ARG A 16 -0.41 16.19 -17.12
CA ARG A 16 -0.54 16.90 -15.84
C ARG A 16 0.83 17.38 -15.33
N PRO A 17 0.87 18.44 -14.48
CA PRO A 17 2.13 19.07 -14.05
C PRO A 17 2.93 18.25 -13.02
N PHE A 18 2.40 17.12 -12.54
CA PHE A 18 3.06 16.22 -11.61
C PHE A 18 2.69 14.77 -11.92
N SER A 19 3.48 13.85 -11.42
CA SER A 19 3.29 12.42 -11.61
C SER A 19 2.86 11.73 -10.32
N LEU A 20 2.38 10.49 -10.47
CA LEU A 20 1.94 9.65 -9.36
C LEU A 20 2.92 8.51 -9.17
N LEU A 21 3.28 8.21 -7.91
CA LEU A 21 4.09 7.05 -7.55
C LEU A 21 3.34 6.19 -6.54
N PHE A 22 3.02 4.97 -6.95
CA PHE A 22 2.31 3.98 -6.16
C PHE A 22 3.27 3.02 -5.48
N VAL A 23 3.06 2.77 -4.19
CA VAL A 23 3.85 1.87 -3.35
C VAL A 23 2.93 0.77 -2.83
N HIS A 24 3.26 -0.48 -3.16
CA HIS A 24 2.44 -1.65 -2.83
C HIS A 24 2.46 -2.01 -1.34
N GLY A 25 1.46 -2.76 -0.90
CA GLY A 25 1.38 -3.37 0.42
C GLY A 25 2.17 -4.66 0.53
N SER A 26 2.18 -5.24 1.73
CA SER A 26 2.81 -6.55 1.98
C SER A 26 2.25 -7.63 1.04
N PHE A 27 3.09 -8.62 0.76
CA PHE A 27 2.77 -9.80 -0.07
C PHE A 27 2.42 -9.48 -1.53
N SER A 28 2.73 -8.28 -2.05
CA SER A 28 2.39 -7.84 -3.39
C SER A 28 3.59 -7.23 -4.12
N HIS A 29 3.36 -6.61 -5.27
CA HIS A 29 4.35 -5.90 -6.07
C HIS A 29 3.68 -4.83 -6.95
N ALA A 30 4.46 -4.06 -7.73
CA ALA A 30 3.96 -2.97 -8.58
C ALA A 30 2.80 -3.38 -9.52
N GLY A 31 2.79 -4.64 -9.97
CA GLY A 31 1.76 -5.17 -10.88
C GLY A 31 0.33 -5.06 -10.34
N ILE A 32 0.12 -5.01 -9.01
CA ILE A 32 -1.23 -4.86 -8.45
C ILE A 32 -1.89 -3.55 -8.86
N TRP A 33 -1.09 -2.50 -9.03
CA TRP A 33 -1.55 -1.18 -9.46
C TRP A 33 -1.83 -1.12 -10.96
N ASP A 34 -1.12 -1.94 -11.75
CA ASP A 34 -1.25 -1.97 -13.21
C ASP A 34 -2.53 -2.67 -13.69
N VAL A 35 -3.23 -3.39 -12.80
CA VAL A 35 -4.52 -4.00 -13.11
C VAL A 35 -5.57 -2.93 -13.47
N ASN A 36 -5.65 -1.87 -12.65
CA ASN A 36 -6.69 -0.86 -12.74
C ASN A 36 -6.16 0.58 -12.64
N PHE A 37 -5.35 0.88 -11.61
CA PHE A 37 -5.01 2.25 -11.22
C PHE A 37 -4.08 2.94 -12.21
N LEU A 38 -2.96 2.33 -12.58
CA LEU A 38 -2.02 2.97 -13.51
C LEU A 38 -2.66 3.30 -14.85
N PRO A 39 -3.39 2.36 -15.52
CA PRO A 39 -4.10 2.67 -16.76
C PRO A 39 -5.15 3.77 -16.57
N TYR A 40 -5.92 3.74 -15.47
CA TYR A 40 -6.94 4.73 -15.18
C TYR A 40 -6.34 6.15 -15.07
N PHE A 41 -5.32 6.35 -14.22
CA PHE A 41 -4.70 7.66 -14.04
C PHE A 41 -3.98 8.15 -15.30
N ALA A 42 -3.45 7.23 -16.11
CA ALA A 42 -2.90 7.58 -17.42
C ALA A 42 -3.98 8.17 -18.34
N THR A 43 -5.22 7.67 -18.32
CA THR A 43 -6.33 8.26 -19.10
C THR A 43 -6.68 9.68 -18.64
N LEU A 44 -6.40 10.03 -17.38
CA LEU A 44 -6.61 11.37 -16.83
C LEU A 44 -5.44 12.34 -17.08
N GLY A 45 -4.41 11.88 -17.82
CA GLY A 45 -3.26 12.70 -18.17
C GLY A 45 -2.11 12.65 -17.18
N TYR A 46 -2.14 11.80 -16.15
CA TYR A 46 -1.03 11.62 -15.23
C TYR A 46 0.00 10.62 -15.77
N THR A 47 1.29 10.91 -15.62
CA THR A 47 2.29 9.85 -15.65
C THR A 47 2.15 9.07 -14.35
N ALA A 48 1.81 7.79 -14.44
CA ALA A 48 1.59 6.93 -13.28
C ALA A 48 2.69 5.86 -13.19
N HIS A 49 3.41 5.86 -12.07
CA HIS A 49 4.48 4.93 -11.77
C HIS A 49 4.08 4.02 -10.62
N ALA A 50 4.51 2.76 -10.63
CA ALA A 50 4.45 1.89 -9.47
C ALA A 50 5.80 1.23 -9.28
N VAL A 51 6.34 1.25 -8.06
CA VAL A 51 7.60 0.60 -7.72
C VAL A 51 7.33 -0.75 -7.07
N SER A 52 8.09 -1.78 -7.47
CA SER A 52 8.25 -3.00 -6.68
C SER A 52 9.43 -2.80 -5.73
N LEU A 53 9.18 -2.85 -4.42
CA LEU A 53 10.22 -2.76 -3.40
C LEU A 53 11.19 -3.94 -3.53
N ARG A 54 12.41 -3.82 -2.99
CA ARG A 54 13.43 -4.88 -3.08
C ARG A 54 12.89 -6.24 -2.67
N GLY A 55 13.24 -7.27 -3.42
CA GLY A 55 12.75 -8.63 -3.22
C GLY A 55 11.36 -8.92 -3.77
N HIS A 56 10.66 -7.91 -4.34
CA HIS A 56 9.33 -8.02 -4.91
C HIS A 56 9.33 -7.79 -6.43
N GLY A 57 8.34 -8.38 -7.13
CA GLY A 57 8.23 -8.28 -8.58
C GLY A 57 9.52 -8.69 -9.28
N GLN A 58 10.03 -7.82 -10.17
CA GLN A 58 11.30 -7.99 -10.87
C GLN A 58 12.47 -7.23 -10.19
N SER A 59 12.24 -6.66 -9.00
CA SER A 59 13.29 -6.00 -8.23
C SER A 59 14.30 -6.99 -7.68
N GLU A 60 15.56 -6.57 -7.61
CA GLU A 60 16.62 -7.34 -6.99
C GLU A 60 16.38 -7.54 -5.49
N GLY A 61 17.12 -8.45 -4.86
CA GLY A 61 17.08 -8.68 -3.41
C GLY A 61 16.24 -9.87 -2.96
N ARG A 62 15.67 -10.66 -3.89
CA ARG A 62 14.79 -11.80 -3.58
C ARG A 62 15.41 -12.82 -2.63
N SER A 63 16.73 -13.11 -2.78
CA SER A 63 17.44 -14.07 -1.95
C SER A 63 17.59 -13.64 -0.48
N LEU A 64 17.50 -12.34 -0.21
CA LEU A 64 17.59 -11.76 1.13
C LEU A 64 16.24 -11.27 1.66
N LEU A 65 15.14 -11.61 0.97
CA LEU A 65 13.80 -11.13 1.31
C LEU A 65 13.46 -11.25 2.81
N PRO A 66 13.70 -12.38 3.52
CA PRO A 66 13.32 -12.49 4.92
C PRO A 66 13.96 -11.46 5.86
N TRP A 67 15.07 -10.85 5.43
CA TRP A 67 15.90 -9.95 6.24
C TRP A 67 15.73 -8.46 5.91
N HIS A 68 15.06 -8.12 4.81
CA HIS A 68 14.82 -6.71 4.47
C HIS A 68 13.98 -6.05 5.55
N SER A 69 14.40 -4.87 5.97
CA SER A 69 13.71 -4.08 6.99
C SER A 69 12.77 -3.05 6.36
N LEU A 70 11.88 -2.49 7.14
CA LEU A 70 11.07 -1.36 6.72
C LEU A 70 11.93 -0.14 6.35
N GLY A 71 13.09 0.03 7.00
CA GLY A 71 14.07 1.05 6.63
C GLY A 71 14.67 0.84 5.24
N ASP A 72 14.88 -0.41 4.83
CA ASP A 72 15.32 -0.74 3.48
C ASP A 72 14.28 -0.34 2.42
N TYR A 73 12.98 -0.54 2.71
CA TYR A 73 11.89 -0.16 1.82
C TYR A 73 11.72 1.37 1.74
N VAL A 74 11.98 2.08 2.85
CA VAL A 74 12.04 3.55 2.84
C VAL A 74 13.19 4.05 1.95
N ALA A 75 14.35 3.39 1.99
CA ALA A 75 15.47 3.72 1.11
C ALA A 75 15.13 3.45 -0.37
N ASP A 76 14.43 2.34 -0.67
CA ASP A 76 13.95 2.05 -2.03
C ASP A 76 13.01 3.14 -2.57
N LEU A 77 12.11 3.63 -1.72
CA LEU A 77 11.22 4.73 -2.08
C LEU A 77 12.01 6.02 -2.34
N ALA A 78 12.99 6.34 -1.48
CA ALA A 78 13.86 7.50 -1.65
C ALA A 78 14.63 7.44 -2.98
N ASP A 79 15.27 6.30 -3.27
CA ASP A 79 16.00 6.07 -4.52
C ASP A 79 15.08 6.20 -5.74
N THR A 80 13.84 5.71 -5.63
CA THR A 80 12.84 5.81 -6.71
C THR A 80 12.41 7.25 -6.95
N VAL A 81 12.17 8.02 -5.88
CA VAL A 81 11.81 9.45 -5.97
C VAL A 81 12.96 10.23 -6.63
N ASP A 82 14.19 10.00 -6.19
CA ASP A 82 15.39 10.65 -6.75
C ASP A 82 15.60 10.28 -8.24
N GLN A 83 15.41 9.02 -8.60
CA GLN A 83 15.50 8.55 -9.98
C GLN A 83 14.46 9.20 -10.91
N LEU A 84 13.21 9.37 -10.43
CA LEU A 84 12.15 9.98 -11.22
C LEU A 84 12.33 11.49 -11.37
N GLY A 85 12.94 12.17 -10.40
CA GLY A 85 13.43 13.55 -10.48
C GLY A 85 12.37 14.61 -10.81
N GLN A 86 11.09 14.35 -10.53
CA GLN A 86 9.95 15.22 -10.85
C GLN A 86 9.01 15.35 -9.64
N PRO A 87 8.14 16.37 -9.59
CA PRO A 87 7.15 16.47 -8.53
C PRO A 87 6.25 15.24 -8.50
N LEU A 88 6.19 14.54 -7.37
CA LEU A 88 5.43 13.32 -7.19
C LEU A 88 4.35 13.48 -6.13
N VAL A 89 3.17 12.89 -6.39
CA VAL A 89 2.22 12.52 -5.34
C VAL A 89 2.45 11.05 -5.03
N LEU A 90 2.68 10.75 -3.76
CA LEU A 90 2.95 9.38 -3.29
C LEU A 90 1.65 8.72 -2.86
N ILE A 91 1.36 7.54 -3.38
CA ILE A 91 0.18 6.76 -3.02
C ILE A 91 0.64 5.43 -2.43
N GLY A 92 0.50 5.26 -1.12
CA GLY A 92 0.92 4.06 -0.42
C GLY A 92 -0.26 3.25 0.10
N HIS A 93 -0.27 1.94 -0.19
CA HIS A 93 -1.27 1.00 0.31
C HIS A 93 -0.70 0.17 1.45
N SER A 94 -1.44 0.02 2.56
CA SER A 94 -1.09 -0.89 3.66
C SER A 94 0.33 -0.64 4.19
N MET A 95 1.25 -1.60 4.11
CA MET A 95 2.68 -1.45 4.39
C MET A 95 3.30 -0.31 3.57
N GLY A 96 2.97 -0.21 2.28
CA GLY A 96 3.45 0.88 1.41
C GLY A 96 3.03 2.27 1.91
N GLY A 97 1.86 2.37 2.56
CA GLY A 97 1.46 3.59 3.25
C GLY A 97 2.37 3.92 4.43
N MET A 98 2.80 2.92 5.22
CA MET A 98 3.77 3.13 6.30
C MET A 98 5.16 3.50 5.75
N VAL A 99 5.58 2.91 4.63
CA VAL A 99 6.82 3.31 3.93
C VAL A 99 6.77 4.79 3.54
N VAL A 100 5.66 5.24 2.92
CA VAL A 100 5.46 6.66 2.57
C VAL A 100 5.49 7.55 3.81
N GLN A 101 4.78 7.18 4.87
CA GLN A 101 4.78 7.94 6.13
C GLN A 101 6.21 8.10 6.70
N ARG A 102 6.98 7.01 6.76
CA ARG A 102 8.36 7.05 7.26
C ARG A 102 9.28 7.85 6.36
N TYR A 103 9.17 7.70 5.04
CA TYR A 103 9.91 8.50 4.08
C TYR A 103 9.72 10.00 4.32
N LEU A 104 8.47 10.44 4.41
CA LEU A 104 8.14 11.85 4.64
C LEU A 104 8.65 12.34 6.01
N ARG A 105 8.54 11.55 7.06
CA ARG A 105 9.03 11.90 8.41
C ARG A 105 10.56 11.96 8.51
N THR A 106 11.27 11.26 7.65
CA THR A 106 12.74 11.30 7.60
C THR A 106 13.29 12.42 6.71
N GLY A 107 12.43 13.33 6.25
CA GLY A 107 12.81 14.49 5.44
C GLY A 107 12.65 14.28 3.94
N GLY A 108 12.02 13.18 3.53
CA GLY A 108 11.66 12.95 2.13
C GLY A 108 10.66 13.99 1.62
N THR A 109 10.69 14.26 0.33
CA THR A 109 9.88 15.30 -0.32
C THR A 109 8.82 14.69 -1.22
N ALA A 110 7.62 15.25 -1.19
CA ALA A 110 6.53 14.97 -2.11
C ALA A 110 5.63 16.20 -2.25
N ARG A 111 4.87 16.28 -3.35
CA ARG A 111 3.84 17.30 -3.51
C ARG A 111 2.68 17.07 -2.55
N ALA A 112 2.27 15.81 -2.41
CA ALA A 112 1.18 15.37 -1.54
C ALA A 112 1.27 13.85 -1.31
N ALA A 113 0.47 13.30 -0.40
CA ALA A 113 0.42 11.86 -0.17
C ALA A 113 -1.02 11.33 -0.03
N VAL A 114 -1.25 10.12 -0.53
CA VAL A 114 -2.46 9.33 -0.29
C VAL A 114 -2.08 8.07 0.51
N LEU A 115 -2.70 7.91 1.65
CA LEU A 115 -2.54 6.75 2.53
C LEU A 115 -3.81 5.88 2.40
N MET A 116 -3.71 4.77 1.66
CA MET A 116 -4.83 3.91 1.32
C MET A 116 -4.78 2.63 2.14
N ALA A 117 -5.76 2.38 3.00
CA ALA A 117 -5.74 1.29 3.98
C ALA A 117 -4.36 1.15 4.63
N SER A 118 -3.78 2.27 5.02
CA SER A 118 -2.37 2.35 5.45
C SER A 118 -2.20 1.85 6.87
N VAL A 119 -1.13 1.08 7.11
CA VAL A 119 -0.68 0.79 8.47
C VAL A 119 -0.56 2.10 9.25
N PRO A 120 -1.14 2.18 10.46
CA PRO A 120 -1.08 3.38 11.28
C PRO A 120 0.35 3.78 11.64
N PRO A 121 0.61 5.06 11.92
CA PRO A 121 1.94 5.52 12.30
C PRO A 121 2.50 4.84 13.56
N TYR A 122 1.64 4.36 14.46
CA TYR A 122 2.03 3.63 15.69
C TYR A 122 2.17 2.12 15.50
N GLY A 123 2.03 1.60 14.26
CA GLY A 123 2.20 0.19 13.93
C GLY A 123 0.91 -0.62 14.03
N MET A 124 1.05 -1.96 13.92
CA MET A 124 -0.06 -2.90 13.81
C MET A 124 -0.34 -3.72 15.08
N TRP A 125 0.27 -3.40 16.21
CA TRP A 125 0.08 -4.19 17.43
C TRP A 125 -1.40 -4.32 17.80
N ASP A 126 -2.12 -3.20 17.88
CA ASP A 126 -3.55 -3.17 18.23
C ASP A 126 -4.40 -3.90 17.19
N SER A 127 -4.06 -3.73 15.90
CA SER A 127 -4.73 -4.42 14.78
C SER A 127 -4.58 -5.93 14.92
N THR A 128 -3.36 -6.39 15.18
CA THR A 128 -3.04 -7.82 15.29
C THR A 128 -3.73 -8.46 16.49
N VAL A 129 -3.70 -7.79 17.65
CA VAL A 129 -4.41 -8.26 18.85
C VAL A 129 -5.93 -8.27 18.59
N GLY A 130 -6.49 -7.22 18.02
CA GLY A 130 -7.91 -7.18 17.66
C GLY A 130 -8.31 -8.27 16.67
N MET A 131 -7.48 -8.54 15.66
CA MET A 131 -7.70 -9.61 14.68
C MET A 131 -7.63 -11.01 15.35
N LEU A 132 -6.72 -11.22 16.29
CA LEU A 132 -6.63 -12.49 17.04
C LEU A 132 -7.94 -12.82 17.77
N PHE A 133 -8.65 -11.81 18.28
CA PHE A 133 -9.94 -12.02 18.96
C PHE A 133 -11.11 -12.17 17.96
N ARG A 134 -11.07 -11.47 16.80
CA ARG A 134 -12.15 -11.53 15.80
C ARG A 134 -12.04 -12.77 14.91
N ASP A 135 -10.84 -13.13 14.51
CA ASP A 135 -10.56 -14.20 13.56
C ASP A 135 -9.21 -14.88 13.82
N PRO A 136 -9.13 -15.72 14.88
CA PRO A 136 -7.90 -16.42 15.23
C PRO A 136 -7.42 -17.37 14.10
N LEU A 137 -8.33 -17.89 13.28
CA LEU A 137 -7.99 -18.76 12.16
C LEU A 137 -7.24 -17.97 11.07
N LEU A 138 -7.70 -16.76 10.75
CA LEU A 138 -7.01 -15.89 9.80
C LEU A 138 -5.60 -15.54 10.30
N VAL A 139 -5.44 -15.18 11.58
CA VAL A 139 -4.12 -14.90 12.17
C VAL A 139 -3.19 -16.11 12.05
N HIS A 140 -3.70 -17.32 12.33
CA HIS A 140 -2.92 -18.54 12.16
C HIS A 140 -2.50 -18.77 10.70
N GLN A 141 -3.43 -18.60 9.76
CA GLN A 141 -3.18 -18.75 8.31
C GLN A 141 -2.18 -17.70 7.79
N LEU A 142 -2.27 -16.47 8.25
CA LEU A 142 -1.29 -15.42 7.93
C LEU A 142 0.09 -15.75 8.49
N GLY A 143 0.17 -16.32 9.70
CA GLY A 143 1.41 -16.82 10.27
C GLY A 143 2.05 -17.92 9.43
N LEU A 144 1.26 -18.86 8.89
CA LEU A 144 1.73 -19.88 7.95
C LEU A 144 2.22 -19.26 6.63
N LEU A 145 1.45 -18.31 6.07
CA LEU A 145 1.84 -17.56 4.86
C LEU A 145 3.20 -16.89 5.03
N MET A 146 3.40 -16.24 6.18
CA MET A 146 4.66 -15.56 6.51
C MET A 146 5.85 -16.52 6.67
N THR A 147 5.60 -17.67 7.27
CA THR A 147 6.68 -18.63 7.56
C THR A 147 7.08 -19.44 6.33
N PHE A 148 6.12 -19.84 5.52
CA PHE A 148 6.31 -20.81 4.44
C PHE A 148 6.01 -20.25 3.05
N GLY A 149 5.52 -19.02 2.95
CA GLY A 149 5.17 -18.37 1.69
C GLY A 149 3.79 -18.76 1.13
N PRO A 150 3.38 -18.13 0.01
CA PRO A 150 2.02 -18.25 -0.53
C PRO A 150 1.66 -19.67 -1.02
N GLY A 151 2.63 -20.52 -1.32
CA GLY A 151 2.37 -21.89 -1.80
C GLY A 151 1.70 -22.82 -0.79
N ILE A 152 1.63 -22.44 0.50
CA ILE A 152 0.99 -23.24 1.56
C ILE A 152 -0.41 -22.74 1.87
N VAL A 153 -0.68 -21.47 1.56
CA VAL A 153 -1.95 -20.85 1.90
C VAL A 153 -2.91 -20.93 0.72
N ASN A 154 -4.11 -21.43 1.00
CA ASN A 154 -5.18 -21.52 0.00
C ASN A 154 -5.54 -20.11 -0.50
N ILE A 155 -5.85 -19.98 -1.79
CA ILE A 155 -6.38 -18.75 -2.42
C ILE A 155 -7.60 -18.20 -1.66
N ALA A 156 -8.39 -19.07 -1.02
CA ALA A 156 -9.50 -18.66 -0.17
C ALA A 156 -9.06 -17.84 1.06
N THR A 157 -7.86 -18.07 1.58
CA THR A 157 -7.29 -17.27 2.68
C THR A 157 -6.90 -15.88 2.20
N ILE A 158 -6.26 -15.80 1.02
CA ILE A 158 -5.92 -14.52 0.39
C ILE A 158 -7.20 -13.73 0.12
N ARG A 159 -8.21 -14.37 -0.44
CA ARG A 159 -9.53 -13.75 -0.64
C ARG A 159 -10.09 -13.20 0.66
N ARG A 160 -10.18 -14.01 1.71
CA ARG A 160 -10.74 -13.62 3.02
C ARG A 160 -9.99 -12.47 3.67
N ALA A 161 -8.67 -12.39 3.46
CA ALA A 161 -7.84 -11.34 4.02
C ALA A 161 -7.93 -10.03 3.23
N MET A 162 -7.98 -10.13 1.89
CA MET A 162 -7.75 -9.00 0.99
C MET A 162 -8.99 -8.51 0.28
N LEU A 163 -9.98 -9.37 0.05
CA LEU A 163 -11.09 -9.10 -0.87
C LEU A 163 -12.44 -9.34 -0.19
N SER A 164 -13.42 -8.55 -0.59
CA SER A 164 -14.82 -8.76 -0.18
C SER A 164 -15.43 -10.00 -0.85
N ASP A 165 -16.54 -10.49 -0.29
CA ASP A 165 -17.31 -11.59 -0.90
C ASP A 165 -17.93 -11.22 -2.24
N ARG A 166 -17.93 -9.94 -2.61
CA ARG A 166 -18.40 -9.41 -3.88
C ARG A 166 -17.48 -9.73 -5.06
N VAL A 167 -16.19 -10.05 -4.79
CA VAL A 167 -15.25 -10.46 -5.85
C VAL A 167 -15.60 -11.88 -6.31
N PRO A 168 -15.96 -12.09 -7.60
CA PRO A 168 -16.27 -13.39 -8.13
C PRO A 168 -15.09 -14.37 -8.01
N ALA A 169 -15.36 -15.64 -7.71
CA ALA A 169 -14.34 -16.66 -7.63
C ALA A 169 -13.53 -16.83 -8.94
N SER A 170 -14.16 -16.54 -10.09
CA SER A 170 -13.52 -16.55 -11.40
C SER A 170 -12.42 -15.48 -11.56
N GLU A 171 -12.51 -14.37 -10.83
CA GLU A 171 -11.51 -13.29 -10.86
C GLU A 171 -10.30 -13.61 -9.99
N LEU A 172 -10.41 -14.48 -9.00
CA LEU A 172 -9.33 -14.79 -8.06
C LEU A 172 -8.07 -15.33 -8.76
N ALA A 173 -8.25 -16.18 -9.78
CA ALA A 173 -7.14 -16.72 -10.57
C ALA A 173 -6.33 -15.63 -11.29
N ARG A 174 -6.97 -14.52 -11.65
CA ARG A 174 -6.33 -13.35 -12.25
C ARG A 174 -5.45 -12.60 -11.25
N TYR A 175 -5.83 -12.60 -9.98
CA TYR A 175 -5.11 -11.86 -8.94
C TYR A 175 -4.03 -12.71 -8.24
N GLU A 176 -4.09 -14.03 -8.35
CA GLU A 176 -3.10 -14.93 -7.73
C GLU A 176 -1.63 -14.56 -8.04
N PRO A 177 -1.23 -14.26 -9.29
CA PRO A 177 0.14 -13.89 -9.61
C PRO A 177 0.60 -12.56 -9.01
N LEU A 178 -0.33 -11.75 -8.50
CA LEU A 178 -0.03 -10.45 -7.85
C LEU A 178 0.41 -10.61 -6.40
N PHE A 179 0.26 -11.83 -5.83
CA PHE A 179 0.63 -12.13 -4.46
C PHE A 179 1.92 -12.97 -4.41
N GLN A 180 2.79 -12.61 -3.47
CA GLN A 180 4.10 -13.26 -3.29
C GLN A 180 4.52 -13.22 -1.82
N SER A 181 5.68 -13.82 -1.49
CA SER A 181 6.22 -13.81 -0.13
C SER A 181 6.61 -12.39 0.30
N GLU A 182 6.57 -12.15 1.62
CA GLU A 182 6.99 -10.90 2.24
C GLU A 182 8.18 -11.12 3.18
N SER A 183 8.87 -10.05 3.52
CA SER A 183 9.93 -10.05 4.52
C SER A 183 9.38 -10.29 5.92
N GLN A 184 9.91 -11.30 6.60
CA GLN A 184 9.59 -11.56 8.01
C GLN A 184 10.02 -10.39 8.90
N ARG A 185 11.16 -9.78 8.60
CA ARG A 185 11.68 -8.62 9.32
C ARG A 185 10.75 -7.41 9.20
N VAL A 186 10.27 -7.10 8.01
CA VAL A 186 9.32 -5.98 7.81
C VAL A 186 8.05 -6.17 8.61
N VAL A 187 7.52 -7.40 8.67
CA VAL A 187 6.33 -7.66 9.48
C VAL A 187 6.59 -7.41 10.96
N ILE A 188 7.76 -7.82 11.48
CA ILE A 188 8.15 -7.50 12.86
C ILE A 188 8.29 -5.98 13.04
N ASP A 189 8.92 -5.29 12.08
CA ASP A 189 9.08 -3.84 12.11
C ASP A 189 7.73 -3.10 12.13
N MET A 190 6.71 -3.63 11.43
CA MET A 190 5.34 -3.07 11.45
C MET A 190 4.60 -3.33 12.78
N LEU A 191 4.93 -4.41 13.49
CA LEU A 191 4.33 -4.72 14.79
C LEU A 191 4.91 -3.87 15.92
N THR A 192 6.16 -3.41 15.77
CA THR A 192 6.86 -2.69 16.83
C THR A 192 6.50 -1.22 16.85
N PHE A 193 6.38 -0.66 18.05
CA PHE A 193 6.25 0.77 18.25
C PHE A 193 7.53 1.47 17.77
N ASP A 194 7.37 2.44 16.85
CA ASP A 194 8.48 3.25 16.38
C ASP A 194 8.65 4.50 17.26
N PRO A 195 9.71 4.60 18.05
CA PRO A 195 9.95 5.78 18.88
C PRO A 195 10.22 7.05 18.08
N PHE A 196 10.52 6.95 16.77
CA PHE A 196 10.69 8.12 15.89
C PHE A 196 9.37 8.72 15.40
N LEU A 197 8.24 8.16 15.77
CA LEU A 197 6.90 8.67 15.44
C LEU A 197 6.59 10.06 16.03
N TRP A 198 7.38 10.52 16.99
CA TRP A 198 7.24 11.86 17.61
C TRP A 198 7.84 13.00 16.79
N ARG A 199 8.35 12.74 15.58
CA ARG A 199 8.75 13.82 14.68
C ARG A 199 7.49 14.56 14.20
N PRO A 200 7.59 15.89 14.00
CA PRO A 200 6.47 16.67 13.45
C PRO A 200 5.95 16.05 12.15
N GLU A 201 4.65 16.07 11.98
CA GLU A 201 4.04 15.65 10.72
C GLU A 201 4.54 16.52 9.57
N PRO A 202 4.78 15.94 8.39
CA PRO A 202 5.20 16.71 7.24
C PRO A 202 4.09 17.71 6.85
N SER A 203 4.49 18.95 6.58
CA SER A 203 3.58 20.02 6.14
C SER A 203 3.26 19.88 4.65
N LEU A 204 2.51 18.84 4.27
CA LEU A 204 2.02 18.65 2.90
C LEU A 204 0.57 18.13 2.95
N PRO A 205 -0.20 18.28 1.86
CA PRO A 205 -1.54 17.73 1.79
C PRO A 205 -1.51 16.19 1.89
N VAL A 206 -2.34 15.64 2.79
CA VAL A 206 -2.48 14.18 2.96
C VAL A 206 -3.95 13.80 2.85
N ARG A 207 -4.24 12.79 2.05
CA ARG A 207 -5.55 12.13 1.95
C ARG A 207 -5.47 10.74 2.56
N VAL A 208 -6.41 10.40 3.43
CA VAL A 208 -6.46 9.07 4.08
C VAL A 208 -7.75 8.36 3.66
N LEU A 209 -7.59 7.16 3.12
CA LEU A 209 -8.67 6.31 2.60
C LEU A 209 -8.65 4.96 3.32
N GLY A 210 -9.83 4.39 3.55
CA GLY A 210 -9.98 3.07 4.15
C GLY A 210 -11.25 2.36 3.67
N ALA A 211 -11.42 1.12 4.11
CA ALA A 211 -12.50 0.24 3.73
C ALA A 211 -13.25 -0.27 4.97
N SER A 212 -14.58 -0.41 4.88
CA SER A 212 -15.40 -0.80 6.05
C SER A 212 -15.18 -2.25 6.48
N ASP A 213 -14.90 -3.13 5.51
CA ASP A 213 -14.79 -4.58 5.70
C ASP A 213 -13.32 -5.04 5.67
N ASP A 214 -12.39 -4.12 5.95
CA ASP A 214 -10.97 -4.42 6.05
C ASP A 214 -10.68 -5.37 7.21
N ALA A 215 -10.15 -6.56 6.90
CA ALA A 215 -9.82 -7.58 7.90
C ALA A 215 -8.63 -7.19 8.78
N PHE A 216 -7.71 -6.35 8.26
CA PHE A 216 -6.48 -5.93 8.94
C PHE A 216 -6.66 -4.63 9.72
N LEU A 217 -7.28 -3.62 9.10
CA LEU A 217 -7.33 -2.25 9.60
C LEU A 217 -8.79 -1.77 9.67
N ILE A 218 -9.35 -1.83 10.86
CA ILE A 218 -10.72 -1.35 11.08
C ILE A 218 -10.82 0.17 10.87
N PRO A 219 -12.02 0.69 10.54
CA PRO A 219 -12.23 2.13 10.32
C PRO A 219 -11.64 3.04 11.39
N ALA A 220 -11.75 2.68 12.68
CA ALA A 220 -11.21 3.46 13.78
C ALA A 220 -9.69 3.68 13.70
N GLN A 221 -8.93 2.73 13.14
CA GLN A 221 -7.48 2.82 12.94
C GLN A 221 -7.11 3.71 11.75
N ILE A 222 -7.92 3.65 10.69
CA ILE A 222 -7.79 4.54 9.54
C ILE A 222 -8.09 6.00 9.97
N GLU A 223 -9.13 6.21 10.77
CA GLU A 223 -9.44 7.52 11.36
C GLU A 223 -8.33 8.01 12.30
N ALA A 224 -7.71 7.11 13.08
CA ALA A 224 -6.57 7.48 13.92
C ALA A 224 -5.36 7.91 13.07
N THR A 225 -5.12 7.24 11.94
CA THR A 225 -4.11 7.68 10.96
C THR A 225 -4.43 9.05 10.41
N ALA A 226 -5.69 9.31 10.02
CA ALA A 226 -6.10 10.62 9.51
C ALA A 226 -5.91 11.73 10.56
N ARG A 227 -6.29 11.48 11.82
CA ARG A 227 -6.07 12.43 12.92
C ARG A 227 -4.59 12.74 13.12
N ALA A 228 -3.70 11.74 12.99
CA ALA A 228 -2.25 11.94 13.12
C ALA A 228 -1.69 12.87 12.03
N PHE A 229 -2.35 12.98 10.89
CA PHE A 229 -2.00 13.89 9.79
C PHE A 229 -2.88 15.17 9.74
N GLY A 230 -3.66 15.42 10.78
CA GLY A 230 -4.52 16.62 10.86
C GLY A 230 -5.62 16.68 9.77
N THR A 231 -6.05 15.50 9.28
CA THR A 231 -7.06 15.37 8.23
C THR A 231 -8.21 14.43 8.63
N THR A 232 -9.15 14.20 7.75
CA THR A 232 -10.25 13.26 7.92
C THR A 232 -10.09 12.05 6.98
N ALA A 233 -10.55 10.88 7.43
CA ALA A 233 -10.59 9.69 6.61
C ALA A 233 -11.84 9.62 5.73
N THR A 234 -11.71 9.02 4.56
CA THR A 234 -12.85 8.54 3.76
C THR A 234 -12.89 7.03 3.86
N ILE A 235 -13.99 6.48 4.37
CA ILE A 235 -14.19 5.04 4.50
C ILE A 235 -15.20 4.58 3.44
N PHE A 236 -14.77 3.66 2.57
CA PHE A 236 -15.63 3.10 1.53
C PHE A 236 -16.43 1.92 2.11
N PRO A 237 -17.77 1.95 1.99
CA PRO A 237 -18.62 0.86 2.47
C PRO A 237 -18.46 -0.40 1.60
N ASP A 238 -18.77 -1.55 2.17
CA ASP A 238 -18.80 -2.87 1.49
C ASP A 238 -17.53 -3.19 0.71
N MET A 239 -16.37 -2.73 1.20
CA MET A 239 -15.07 -2.86 0.56
C MET A 239 -14.07 -3.45 1.54
N ALA A 240 -13.19 -4.34 1.06
CA ALA A 240 -12.14 -4.97 1.84
C ALA A 240 -10.77 -4.31 1.62
N HIS A 241 -9.71 -4.90 2.20
CA HIS A 241 -8.36 -4.35 2.23
C HIS A 241 -7.76 -4.05 0.85
N GLY A 242 -8.00 -4.93 -0.12
CA GLY A 242 -7.45 -4.83 -1.48
C GLY A 242 -8.14 -3.82 -2.38
N MET A 243 -8.38 -2.61 -1.88
CA MET A 243 -9.21 -1.55 -2.48
C MET A 243 -8.95 -1.31 -3.98
N MET A 244 -7.72 -1.53 -4.48
CA MET A 244 -7.35 -1.32 -5.89
C MET A 244 -7.82 -2.42 -6.84
N ILE A 245 -8.25 -3.57 -6.31
CA ILE A 245 -8.74 -4.73 -7.08
C ILE A 245 -10.13 -5.19 -6.63
N GLU A 246 -10.80 -4.43 -5.77
CA GLU A 246 -12.22 -4.61 -5.43
C GLU A 246 -13.13 -4.25 -6.62
N PRO A 247 -14.38 -4.78 -6.70
CA PRO A 247 -15.29 -4.44 -7.78
C PRO A 247 -15.52 -2.94 -7.95
N ASP A 248 -15.59 -2.21 -6.84
CA ASP A 248 -15.80 -0.76 -6.82
C ASP A 248 -14.50 0.05 -6.72
N TRP A 249 -13.36 -0.52 -7.14
CA TRP A 249 -12.06 0.16 -7.15
C TRP A 249 -12.14 1.56 -7.79
N ARG A 250 -13.04 1.74 -8.74
CA ARG A 250 -13.21 3.00 -9.46
C ARG A 250 -13.64 4.14 -8.55
N LEU A 251 -14.50 3.88 -7.55
CA LEU A 251 -14.90 4.89 -6.57
C LEU A 251 -13.69 5.41 -5.78
N VAL A 252 -12.75 4.52 -5.47
CA VAL A 252 -11.51 4.89 -4.79
C VAL A 252 -10.64 5.74 -5.70
N ALA A 253 -10.47 5.31 -6.95
CA ALA A 253 -9.65 6.02 -7.94
C ALA A 253 -10.24 7.40 -8.28
N ASP A 254 -11.57 7.50 -8.47
CA ASP A 254 -12.28 8.77 -8.71
C ASP A 254 -12.12 9.71 -7.51
N THR A 255 -12.24 9.21 -6.27
CA THR A 255 -12.02 10.02 -5.04
C THR A 255 -10.60 10.58 -4.97
N ILE A 256 -9.61 9.80 -5.38
CA ILE A 256 -8.22 10.27 -5.46
C ILE A 256 -8.10 11.32 -6.57
N ALA A 257 -8.64 11.05 -7.76
CA ALA A 257 -8.58 11.95 -8.90
C ALA A 257 -9.20 13.31 -8.59
N ASP A 258 -10.40 13.35 -8.00
CA ASP A 258 -11.07 14.57 -7.59
C ASP A 258 -10.23 15.37 -6.58
N TRP A 259 -9.58 14.68 -5.65
CA TRP A 259 -8.71 15.36 -4.68
C TRP A 259 -7.43 15.90 -5.34
N LEU A 260 -6.85 15.19 -6.31
CA LEU A 260 -5.67 15.66 -7.05
C LEU A 260 -5.93 16.96 -7.83
N GLU A 261 -7.18 17.22 -8.25
CA GLU A 261 -7.57 18.47 -8.91
C GLU A 261 -7.53 19.68 -7.94
N THR A 262 -7.47 19.44 -6.63
CA THR A 262 -7.39 20.51 -5.62
C THR A 262 -5.95 20.91 -5.28
N LEU A 263 -4.95 20.20 -5.79
CA LEU A 263 -3.53 20.43 -5.56
C LEU A 263 -2.92 21.37 -6.59
#